data_be2ac81e8bbb35ce8aef461d444f0b32
#
_entry.id   be2ac81e8bbb35ce8aef461d444f0b32
#
_cell.length_a   1.000
_cell.length_b   1.000
_cell.length_c   1.000
_cell.angle_alpha   90.00
_cell.angle_beta   90.00
_cell.angle_gamma   90.00
#
_symmetry.space_group_name_H-M   'P 1'
#
loop_
_entity.id
_entity.type
_entity.pdbx_description
1 polymer ?
#
loop_
_entity_poly.entity_id
_entity_poly.type
_entity_poly.pdbx_seq_one_letter_code
_entity_poly.pdbx_strand_id
1 'polypeptide(L)'
;MKSKEAILNDNAAMAAILRNMRVFTLLLVVVVVLVYIHLAQLLYARYVQFPATAFLGTTDAQSVCAPIGLNEPMVADATARDFAVNAIRLIQTYDWTSWRDQINSSTSLYMTLEGRNNYRLSVSEWGIIKDVVSKYQNATATQRGPASTTRQGPVRQPDGTERYEWEFVIPMTLIYRNAQDRRSENRDFYATIVRTYKSPLNPKGIAIGRLVSTQPVEEGARP
;
A
#
# COMPACT_ATOMS: atom_id res chain seq x y z
N MET A 1 7.69 9.46 -79.94
CA MET A 1 8.98 9.51 -79.18
C MET A 1 8.91 10.72 -78.26
N LYS A 2 8.91 10.52 -76.94
CA LYS A 2 9.05 11.65 -76.01
C LYS A 2 10.42 12.26 -76.17
N SER A 3 10.53 13.59 -76.25
CA SER A 3 11.81 14.26 -76.42
C SER A 3 12.70 14.01 -75.16
N LYS A 4 14.04 13.98 -75.36
CA LYS A 4 14.97 13.80 -74.24
C LYS A 4 14.76 14.74 -73.07
N GLU A 5 14.30 15.96 -73.36
CA GLU A 5 13.96 16.99 -72.34
C GLU A 5 12.75 16.63 -71.46
N ALA A 6 11.72 15.96 -72.02
CA ALA A 6 10.56 15.53 -71.28
C ALA A 6 10.92 14.40 -70.30
N ILE A 7 11.85 13.52 -70.65
CA ILE A 7 12.30 12.44 -69.77
C ILE A 7 13.19 12.98 -68.66
N LEU A 8 14.01 14.00 -68.92
CA LEU A 8 14.84 14.68 -67.90
C LEU A 8 13.98 15.43 -66.86
N ASN A 9 12.92 16.10 -67.30
CA ASN A 9 11.99 16.80 -66.42
C ASN A 9 11.19 15.82 -65.57
N ASP A 10 10.72 14.70 -66.11
CA ASP A 10 10.01 13.67 -65.35
C ASP A 10 10.92 13.06 -64.27
N ASN A 11 12.19 12.84 -64.54
CA ASN A 11 13.16 12.32 -63.56
C ASN A 11 13.48 13.35 -62.42
N ALA A 12 13.58 14.62 -62.80
CA ALA A 12 13.80 15.69 -61.79
C ALA A 12 12.57 15.86 -60.89
N ALA A 13 11.38 15.78 -61.43
CA ALA A 13 10.14 15.82 -60.65
C ALA A 13 10.04 14.59 -59.72
N MET A 14 10.34 13.44 -60.19
CA MET A 14 10.37 12.19 -59.38
C MET A 14 11.38 12.28 -58.23
N ALA A 15 12.58 12.78 -58.49
CA ALA A 15 13.62 12.99 -57.49
C ALA A 15 13.18 14.01 -56.40
N ALA A 16 12.47 15.08 -56.79
CA ALA A 16 11.93 16.06 -55.87
C ALA A 16 10.81 15.47 -55.00
N ILE A 17 9.95 14.64 -55.53
CA ILE A 17 8.87 13.93 -54.79
C ILE A 17 9.52 12.97 -53.78
N LEU A 18 10.50 12.17 -54.17
CA LEU A 18 11.19 11.23 -53.29
C LEU A 18 11.93 11.95 -52.16
N ARG A 19 12.55 13.12 -52.43
CA ARG A 19 13.19 13.94 -51.42
C ARG A 19 12.17 14.49 -50.40
N ASN A 20 11.07 15.00 -50.88
CA ASN A 20 10.01 15.52 -50.03
C ASN A 20 9.36 14.41 -49.16
N MET A 21 9.16 13.23 -49.73
CA MET A 21 8.70 12.06 -48.99
C MET A 21 9.69 11.65 -47.87
N ARG A 22 11.00 11.68 -48.14
CA ARG A 22 12.01 11.39 -47.09
C ARG A 22 12.01 12.43 -45.98
N VAL A 23 11.92 13.71 -46.33
CA VAL A 23 11.82 14.80 -45.34
C VAL A 23 10.55 14.66 -44.53
N PHE A 24 9.41 14.34 -45.15
CA PHE A 24 8.16 14.11 -44.43
C PHE A 24 8.21 12.91 -43.49
N THR A 25 8.80 11.79 -43.93
CA THR A 25 9.00 10.61 -43.05
C THR A 25 9.92 10.91 -41.85
N LEU A 26 11.00 11.66 -42.07
CA LEU A 26 11.90 12.08 -40.97
C LEU A 26 11.18 13.00 -39.99
N LEU A 27 10.39 13.96 -40.47
CA LEU A 27 9.58 14.82 -39.62
C LEU A 27 8.56 14.03 -38.80
N LEU A 28 7.90 13.06 -39.41
CA LEU A 28 6.93 12.20 -38.74
C LEU A 28 7.60 11.36 -37.63
N VAL A 29 8.79 10.79 -37.91
CA VAL A 29 9.57 10.04 -36.89
C VAL A 29 9.95 10.96 -35.71
N VAL A 30 10.41 12.18 -35.99
CA VAL A 30 10.76 13.16 -34.94
C VAL A 30 9.54 13.49 -34.07
N VAL A 31 8.38 13.72 -34.68
CA VAL A 31 7.13 13.98 -33.94
C VAL A 31 6.75 12.80 -33.06
N VAL A 32 6.81 11.57 -33.56
CA VAL A 32 6.52 10.35 -32.79
C VAL A 32 7.46 10.21 -31.59
N VAL A 33 8.76 10.45 -31.80
CA VAL A 33 9.76 10.40 -30.70
C VAL A 33 9.47 11.46 -29.65
N LEU A 34 9.14 12.69 -30.05
CA LEU A 34 8.79 13.76 -29.11
C LEU A 34 7.54 13.45 -28.31
N VAL A 35 6.50 12.90 -28.94
CA VAL A 35 5.28 12.44 -28.25
C VAL A 35 5.60 11.36 -27.25
N TYR A 36 6.47 10.41 -27.61
CA TYR A 36 6.87 9.32 -26.71
C TYR A 36 7.65 9.82 -25.49
N ILE A 37 8.60 10.76 -25.70
CA ILE A 37 9.34 11.41 -24.62
C ILE A 37 8.38 12.18 -23.70
N HIS A 38 7.43 12.91 -24.26
CA HIS A 38 6.47 13.67 -23.47
C HIS A 38 5.55 12.76 -22.66
N LEU A 39 5.10 11.65 -23.24
CA LEU A 39 4.30 10.64 -22.54
C LEU A 39 5.11 9.98 -21.40
N ALA A 40 6.37 9.65 -21.65
CA ALA A 40 7.27 9.10 -20.64
C ALA A 40 7.51 10.09 -19.48
N GLN A 41 7.66 11.38 -19.76
CA GLN A 41 7.79 12.43 -18.74
C GLN A 41 6.50 12.57 -17.92
N LEU A 42 5.32 12.51 -18.54
CA LEU A 42 4.04 12.56 -17.84
C LEU A 42 3.85 11.34 -16.94
N LEU A 43 4.21 10.15 -17.42
CA LEU A 43 4.17 8.92 -16.61
C LEU A 43 5.16 8.99 -15.46
N TYR A 44 6.38 9.43 -15.71
CA TYR A 44 7.41 9.61 -14.68
C TYR A 44 6.97 10.63 -13.62
N ALA A 45 6.44 11.80 -14.05
CA ALA A 45 5.90 12.79 -13.13
C ALA A 45 4.75 12.20 -12.29
N ARG A 46 3.86 11.42 -12.91
CA ARG A 46 2.68 10.86 -12.22
C ARG A 46 3.02 9.73 -11.24
N TYR A 47 4.02 8.90 -11.53
CA TYR A 47 4.33 7.71 -10.73
C TYR A 47 5.55 7.88 -9.81
N VAL A 48 6.46 8.81 -10.10
CA VAL A 48 7.73 8.93 -9.38
C VAL A 48 7.89 10.28 -8.67
N GLN A 49 7.39 11.39 -9.24
CA GLN A 49 7.64 12.74 -8.73
C GLN A 49 6.52 13.36 -7.88
N PHE A 50 5.34 12.77 -7.81
CA PHE A 50 4.36 13.32 -6.88
C PHE A 50 4.72 12.90 -5.44
N PRO A 51 5.42 13.76 -4.67
CA PRO A 51 5.36 13.63 -3.23
C PRO A 51 3.89 13.74 -2.89
N ALA A 52 3.37 12.76 -2.17
CA ALA A 52 2.02 12.87 -1.72
C ALA A 52 1.97 13.95 -0.65
N THR A 53 1.55 15.08 -1.08
CA THR A 53 1.21 16.19 -0.22
C THR A 53 -0.19 15.97 0.33
N ALA A 54 -0.28 15.80 1.65
CA ALA A 54 -1.57 15.81 2.31
C ALA A 54 -1.95 17.27 2.59
N PHE A 55 -3.02 17.74 1.98
CA PHE A 55 -3.57 19.05 2.31
C PHE A 55 -4.40 18.95 3.59
N LEU A 56 -4.01 19.67 4.63
CA LEU A 56 -4.86 19.93 5.78
C LEU A 56 -5.89 21.00 5.36
N GLY A 57 -7.13 20.59 5.15
CA GLY A 57 -8.23 21.53 5.06
C GLY A 57 -8.44 22.16 6.45
N THR A 58 -8.06 23.42 6.62
CA THR A 58 -8.46 24.21 7.78
C THR A 58 -9.72 24.98 7.44
N THR A 59 -10.60 25.15 8.39
CA THR A 59 -11.85 25.91 8.27
C THR A 59 -11.63 27.41 8.00
N ASP A 60 -10.41 27.90 8.18
CA ASP A 60 -10.04 29.28 7.89
C ASP A 60 -9.28 29.36 6.55
N ALA A 61 -9.90 30.06 5.60
CA ALA A 61 -9.38 30.25 4.24
C ALA A 61 -8.04 31.01 4.13
N GLN A 62 -7.37 31.30 5.26
CA GLN A 62 -6.09 32.01 5.32
C GLN A 62 -4.88 31.15 5.69
N SER A 63 -5.06 29.87 5.99
CA SER A 63 -3.92 29.02 6.29
C SER A 63 -3.31 28.46 5.00
N VAL A 64 -2.09 28.85 4.73
CA VAL A 64 -1.26 28.26 3.68
C VAL A 64 -1.11 26.77 4.01
N CYS A 65 -1.74 25.90 3.20
CA CYS A 65 -1.58 24.46 3.32
C CYS A 65 -0.15 24.06 2.97
N ALA A 66 0.72 23.99 3.96
CA ALA A 66 2.04 23.41 3.77
C ALA A 66 1.89 21.89 3.53
N PRO A 67 2.55 21.35 2.50
CA PRO A 67 2.56 19.90 2.31
C PRO A 67 3.26 19.23 3.48
N ILE A 68 2.54 18.34 4.18
CA ILE A 68 3.14 17.56 5.28
C ILE A 68 3.82 16.34 4.69
N GLY A 69 5.14 16.20 4.93
CA GLY A 69 5.93 15.05 4.50
C GLY A 69 5.46 13.74 5.14
N LEU A 70 5.80 12.63 4.51
CA LEU A 70 5.52 11.31 5.09
C LEU A 70 6.38 11.01 6.34
N ASN A 71 7.46 11.76 6.55
CA ASN A 71 8.35 11.68 7.71
C ASN A 71 7.80 12.39 8.96
N GLU A 72 6.65 13.05 8.86
CA GLU A 72 6.01 13.73 9.98
C GLU A 72 4.73 13.01 10.42
N PRO A 73 4.42 12.97 11.72
CA PRO A 73 3.18 12.37 12.20
C PRO A 73 1.99 13.27 11.80
N MET A 74 1.01 12.72 11.10
CA MET A 74 -0.21 13.43 10.71
C MET A 74 -1.37 13.15 11.65
N VAL A 75 -1.25 12.12 12.46
CA VAL A 75 -2.22 11.68 13.44
C VAL A 75 -1.55 11.59 14.82
N ALA A 76 -2.32 11.83 15.87
CA ALA A 76 -1.83 11.64 17.21
C ALA A 76 -1.53 10.16 17.48
N ASP A 77 -0.57 9.88 18.38
CA ASP A 77 -0.19 8.52 18.80
C ASP A 77 -1.41 7.70 19.25
N ALA A 78 -2.31 8.28 20.04
CA ALA A 78 -3.55 7.63 20.45
C ALA A 78 -4.41 7.20 19.25
N THR A 79 -4.51 8.02 18.22
CA THR A 79 -5.29 7.70 17.02
C THR A 79 -4.64 6.57 16.21
N ALA A 80 -3.31 6.54 16.13
CA ALA A 80 -2.58 5.46 15.46
C ALA A 80 -2.72 4.15 16.25
N ARG A 81 -2.70 4.22 17.58
CA ARG A 81 -2.91 3.07 18.48
C ARG A 81 -4.31 2.49 18.36
N ASP A 82 -5.34 3.33 18.40
CA ASP A 82 -6.73 2.91 18.24
C ASP A 82 -6.98 2.28 16.86
N PHE A 83 -6.36 2.86 15.83
CA PHE A 83 -6.40 2.29 14.49
C PHE A 83 -5.79 0.88 14.48
N ALA A 84 -4.61 0.68 15.08
CA ALA A 84 -3.94 -0.60 15.15
C ALA A 84 -4.77 -1.66 15.89
N VAL A 85 -5.34 -1.32 17.06
CA VAL A 85 -6.21 -2.21 17.83
C VAL A 85 -7.44 -2.64 17.03
N ASN A 86 -8.13 -1.66 16.41
CA ASN A 86 -9.32 -1.95 15.62
C ASN A 86 -9.02 -2.78 14.38
N ALA A 87 -7.92 -2.47 13.67
CA ALA A 87 -7.49 -3.20 12.51
C ALA A 87 -7.17 -4.66 12.85
N ILE A 88 -6.39 -4.92 13.91
CA ILE A 88 -6.04 -6.27 14.34
C ILE A 88 -7.30 -7.05 14.73
N ARG A 89 -8.21 -6.42 15.49
CA ARG A 89 -9.46 -7.04 15.86
C ARG A 89 -10.25 -7.51 14.64
N LEU A 90 -10.35 -6.69 13.60
CA LEU A 90 -11.08 -7.04 12.37
C LEU A 90 -10.35 -8.07 11.53
N ILE A 91 -9.03 -7.99 11.43
CA ILE A 91 -8.21 -8.98 10.69
C ILE A 91 -8.29 -10.36 11.35
N GLN A 92 -8.39 -10.42 12.68
CA GLN A 92 -8.47 -11.66 13.45
C GLN A 92 -9.92 -12.15 13.70
N THR A 93 -10.91 -11.49 13.11
CA THR A 93 -12.32 -11.90 13.20
C THR A 93 -12.76 -12.49 11.87
N TYR A 94 -12.99 -13.79 11.84
CA TYR A 94 -13.42 -14.53 10.65
C TYR A 94 -14.14 -15.83 11.02
N ASP A 95 -14.98 -16.31 10.13
CA ASP A 95 -15.67 -17.58 10.24
C ASP A 95 -15.08 -18.66 9.32
N TRP A 96 -15.40 -19.92 9.58
CA TRP A 96 -14.88 -21.07 8.84
C TRP A 96 -15.37 -21.13 7.39
N THR A 97 -16.49 -20.46 7.03
CA THR A 97 -17.06 -20.46 5.67
C THR A 97 -16.48 -19.40 4.77
N SER A 98 -16.32 -18.20 5.28
CA SER A 98 -15.94 -17.00 4.50
C SER A 98 -14.59 -16.38 4.91
N TRP A 99 -13.76 -17.11 5.65
CA TRP A 99 -12.47 -16.63 6.17
C TRP A 99 -11.58 -15.96 5.11
N ARG A 100 -11.57 -16.50 3.87
CA ARG A 100 -10.73 -15.94 2.79
C ARG A 100 -11.14 -14.52 2.43
N ASP A 101 -12.45 -14.31 2.25
CA ASP A 101 -12.99 -13.01 1.87
C ASP A 101 -12.88 -12.01 3.02
N GLN A 102 -13.12 -12.45 4.24
CA GLN A 102 -13.01 -11.62 5.44
C GLN A 102 -11.57 -11.19 5.70
N ILE A 103 -10.58 -12.09 5.64
CA ILE A 103 -9.18 -11.77 5.80
C ILE A 103 -8.69 -10.88 4.63
N ASN A 104 -9.05 -11.21 3.38
CA ASN A 104 -8.65 -10.41 2.23
C ASN A 104 -9.22 -8.99 2.29
N SER A 105 -10.49 -8.85 2.66
CA SER A 105 -11.15 -7.54 2.77
C SER A 105 -10.55 -6.70 3.88
N SER A 106 -10.39 -7.27 5.08
CA SER A 106 -9.81 -6.57 6.23
C SER A 106 -8.35 -6.19 6.00
N THR A 107 -7.52 -7.11 5.47
CA THR A 107 -6.12 -6.81 5.17
C THR A 107 -5.96 -5.80 4.04
N SER A 108 -6.86 -5.81 3.05
CA SER A 108 -6.85 -4.81 1.97
C SER A 108 -7.19 -3.40 2.45
N LEU A 109 -8.03 -3.30 3.47
CA LEU A 109 -8.45 -2.01 4.03
C LEU A 109 -7.41 -1.42 5.00
N TYR A 110 -6.75 -2.27 5.81
CA TYR A 110 -5.91 -1.81 6.91
C TYR A 110 -4.41 -1.97 6.70
N MET A 111 -3.97 -2.78 5.72
CA MET A 111 -2.55 -3.06 5.52
C MET A 111 -1.99 -2.47 4.23
N THR A 112 -0.69 -2.16 4.24
CA THR A 112 0.04 -1.89 3.00
C THR A 112 0.09 -3.15 2.13
N LEU A 113 0.42 -3.00 0.85
CA LEU A 113 0.57 -4.16 -0.05
C LEU A 113 1.63 -5.14 0.45
N GLU A 114 2.77 -4.61 0.90
CA GLU A 114 3.87 -5.41 1.47
C GLU A 114 3.44 -6.09 2.76
N GLY A 115 2.86 -5.34 3.70
CA GLY A 115 2.35 -5.88 4.96
C GLY A 115 1.34 -7.00 4.77
N ARG A 116 0.44 -6.85 3.79
CA ARG A 116 -0.53 -7.88 3.42
C ARG A 116 0.12 -9.16 2.89
N ASN A 117 1.13 -9.01 2.02
CA ASN A 117 1.83 -10.17 1.47
C ASN A 117 2.58 -10.93 2.57
N ASN A 118 3.29 -10.21 3.45
CA ASN A 118 4.01 -10.80 4.58
C ASN A 118 3.05 -11.47 5.57
N TYR A 119 1.91 -10.83 5.87
CA TYR A 119 0.90 -11.40 6.75
C TYR A 119 0.29 -12.70 6.18
N ARG A 120 -0.02 -12.74 4.88
CA ARG A 120 -0.55 -13.96 4.23
C ARG A 120 0.42 -15.14 4.30
N LEU A 121 1.71 -14.89 4.14
CA LEU A 121 2.73 -15.93 4.30
C LEU A 121 2.74 -16.46 5.74
N SER A 122 2.79 -15.58 6.73
CA SER A 122 2.78 -15.95 8.15
C SER A 122 1.52 -16.75 8.53
N VAL A 123 0.35 -16.31 8.07
CA VAL A 123 -0.92 -17.00 8.36
C VAL A 123 -0.97 -18.40 7.74
N SER A 124 -0.38 -18.60 6.56
CA SER A 124 -0.32 -19.93 5.92
C SER A 124 0.58 -20.90 6.71
N GLU A 125 1.62 -20.39 7.34
CA GLU A 125 2.56 -21.18 8.15
C GLU A 125 1.99 -21.56 9.54
N TRP A 126 1.13 -20.70 10.10
CA TRP A 126 0.62 -20.93 11.48
C TRP A 126 -0.40 -22.07 11.60
N GLY A 127 -0.92 -22.61 10.52
CA GLY A 127 -1.90 -23.70 10.57
C GLY A 127 -3.25 -23.35 11.23
N ILE A 128 -3.39 -22.16 11.80
CA ILE A 128 -4.58 -21.74 12.58
C ILE A 128 -5.84 -21.76 11.72
N ILE A 129 -5.73 -21.29 10.47
CA ILE A 129 -6.88 -21.30 9.55
C ILE A 129 -7.32 -22.73 9.27
N LYS A 130 -6.37 -23.65 9.09
CA LYS A 130 -6.70 -25.07 8.88
C LYS A 130 -7.47 -25.63 10.07
N ASP A 131 -7.08 -25.28 11.29
CA ASP A 131 -7.77 -25.66 12.52
C ASP A 131 -9.19 -25.09 12.59
N VAL A 132 -9.33 -23.78 12.30
CA VAL A 132 -10.64 -23.10 12.32
C VAL A 132 -11.60 -23.74 11.30
N VAL A 133 -11.13 -24.03 10.09
CA VAL A 133 -11.94 -24.65 9.03
C VAL A 133 -12.28 -26.09 9.38
N SER A 134 -11.31 -26.90 9.82
CA SER A 134 -11.54 -28.33 10.12
C SER A 134 -12.48 -28.55 11.31
N LYS A 135 -12.51 -27.59 12.26
CA LYS A 135 -13.34 -27.65 13.47
C LYS A 135 -14.63 -26.82 13.36
N TYR A 136 -14.92 -26.25 12.18
CA TYR A 136 -16.10 -25.40 11.96
C TYR A 136 -16.23 -24.26 12.98
N GLN A 137 -15.12 -23.58 13.28
CA GLN A 137 -15.05 -22.56 14.32
C GLN A 137 -15.18 -21.15 13.75
N ASN A 138 -15.69 -20.24 14.58
CA ASN A 138 -15.59 -18.80 14.36
C ASN A 138 -14.47 -18.26 15.22
N ALA A 139 -13.59 -17.45 14.62
CA ALA A 139 -12.53 -16.74 15.30
C ALA A 139 -12.96 -15.31 15.60
N THR A 140 -12.72 -14.84 16.80
CA THR A 140 -12.92 -13.45 17.21
C THR A 140 -11.74 -12.99 18.06
N ALA A 141 -11.41 -11.69 18.00
CA ALA A 141 -10.33 -11.12 18.79
C ALA A 141 -10.86 -10.01 19.70
N THR A 142 -10.42 -10.05 20.95
CA THR A 142 -10.71 -9.01 21.95
C THR A 142 -9.41 -8.50 22.56
N GLN A 143 -9.35 -7.21 22.84
CA GLN A 143 -8.19 -6.63 23.52
C GLN A 143 -8.17 -7.08 24.99
N ARG A 144 -7.01 -7.58 25.44
CA ARG A 144 -6.81 -8.09 26.80
C ARG A 144 -6.30 -7.03 27.76
N GLY A 145 -5.57 -6.04 27.25
CA GLY A 145 -4.95 -4.97 28.04
C GLY A 145 -4.62 -3.76 27.17
N PRO A 146 -4.12 -2.67 27.75
CA PRO A 146 -3.75 -1.48 27.00
C PRO A 146 -2.64 -1.78 25.99
N ALA A 147 -2.74 -1.22 24.81
CA ALA A 147 -1.66 -1.26 23.82
C ALA A 147 -0.54 -0.30 24.25
N SER A 148 0.71 -0.73 24.15
CA SER A 148 1.89 0.06 24.46
C SER A 148 2.65 0.45 23.21
N THR A 149 3.18 1.68 23.19
CA THR A 149 4.08 2.16 22.14
C THR A 149 5.50 1.75 22.48
N THR A 150 6.18 1.03 21.60
CA THR A 150 7.59 0.65 21.77
C THR A 150 8.55 1.61 21.08
N ARG A 151 8.16 2.10 19.91
CA ARG A 151 8.93 3.05 19.12
C ARG A 151 8.02 3.92 18.28
N GLN A 152 8.46 5.16 18.04
CA GLN A 152 7.84 6.04 17.06
C GLN A 152 8.88 7.01 16.50
N GLY A 153 8.74 7.39 15.25
CA GLY A 153 9.62 8.34 14.58
C GLY A 153 9.77 8.09 13.08
N PRO A 154 10.53 8.96 12.39
CA PRO A 154 10.85 8.76 11.00
C PRO A 154 11.81 7.59 10.83
N VAL A 155 11.51 6.72 9.86
CA VAL A 155 12.32 5.55 9.51
C VAL A 155 12.64 5.59 8.03
N ARG A 156 13.91 5.41 7.70
CA ARG A 156 14.37 5.34 6.32
C ARG A 156 13.98 4.01 5.70
N GLN A 157 13.27 4.06 4.59
CA GLN A 157 12.83 2.91 3.84
C GLN A 157 13.94 2.40 2.90
N PRO A 158 13.87 1.16 2.40
CA PRO A 158 14.85 0.62 1.44
C PRO A 158 14.93 1.42 0.14
N ASP A 159 13.85 2.11 -0.25
CA ASP A 159 13.80 3.00 -1.42
C ASP A 159 14.46 4.37 -1.20
N GLY A 160 15.03 4.60 -0.01
CA GLY A 160 15.68 5.85 0.39
C GLY A 160 14.73 6.93 0.89
N THR A 161 13.41 6.72 0.83
CA THR A 161 12.42 7.64 1.39
C THR A 161 12.36 7.54 2.92
N GLU A 162 11.91 8.59 3.59
CA GLU A 162 11.64 8.56 5.02
C GLU A 162 10.13 8.55 5.26
N ARG A 163 9.68 7.65 6.15
CA ARG A 163 8.28 7.58 6.58
C ARG A 163 8.18 7.54 8.08
N TYR A 164 7.17 8.18 8.63
CA TYR A 164 6.90 8.10 10.05
C TYR A 164 6.26 6.75 10.38
N GLU A 165 6.78 6.09 11.41
CA GLU A 165 6.32 4.79 11.88
C GLU A 165 6.02 4.81 13.37
N TRP A 166 5.04 4.02 13.76
CA TRP A 166 4.72 3.70 15.15
C TRP A 166 4.79 2.18 15.32
N GLU A 167 5.46 1.74 16.36
CA GLU A 167 5.47 0.33 16.75
C GLU A 167 4.70 0.15 18.04
N PHE A 168 3.70 -0.72 17.97
CA PHE A 168 2.84 -1.04 19.11
C PHE A 168 2.94 -2.51 19.48
N VAL A 169 2.85 -2.78 20.79
CA VAL A 169 2.54 -4.12 21.32
C VAL A 169 1.10 -4.10 21.83
N ILE A 170 0.29 -4.99 21.28
CA ILE A 170 -1.14 -5.03 21.50
C ILE A 170 -1.52 -6.41 22.02
N PRO A 171 -1.79 -6.54 23.33
CA PRO A 171 -2.21 -7.80 23.93
C PRO A 171 -3.65 -8.12 23.55
N MET A 172 -3.87 -9.29 22.91
CA MET A 172 -5.18 -9.73 22.44
C MET A 172 -5.49 -11.13 22.98
N THR A 173 -6.77 -11.40 23.17
CA THR A 173 -7.29 -12.75 23.37
C THR A 173 -8.04 -13.17 22.11
N LEU A 174 -7.58 -14.22 21.47
CA LEU A 174 -8.25 -14.87 20.34
C LEU A 174 -9.21 -15.93 20.90
N ILE A 175 -10.44 -15.89 20.47
CA ILE A 175 -11.49 -16.81 20.90
C ILE A 175 -11.98 -17.58 19.68
N TYR A 176 -11.84 -18.89 19.72
CA TYR A 176 -12.31 -19.84 18.72
C TYR A 176 -13.50 -20.60 19.30
N ARG A 177 -14.64 -20.55 18.63
CA ARG A 177 -15.87 -21.22 19.12
C ARG A 177 -16.65 -21.87 17.99
N ASN A 178 -17.27 -23.00 18.30
CA ASN A 178 -18.33 -23.61 17.53
C ASN A 178 -19.52 -23.95 18.46
N ALA A 179 -20.45 -24.78 18.01
CA ALA A 179 -21.61 -25.18 18.82
C ALA A 179 -21.26 -26.07 20.04
N GLN A 180 -20.09 -26.74 20.02
CA GLN A 180 -19.71 -27.76 21.01
C GLN A 180 -18.52 -27.34 21.86
N ASP A 181 -17.65 -26.46 21.35
CA ASP A 181 -16.37 -26.11 21.98
C ASP A 181 -16.07 -24.62 21.93
N ARG A 182 -15.36 -24.14 22.96
CA ARG A 182 -14.83 -22.77 23.04
C ARG A 182 -13.41 -22.84 23.56
N ARG A 183 -12.45 -22.38 22.73
CA ARG A 183 -11.05 -22.23 23.08
C ARG A 183 -10.67 -20.77 23.05
N SER A 184 -9.85 -20.33 24.01
CA SER A 184 -9.25 -19.00 23.98
C SER A 184 -7.72 -19.12 24.02
N GLU A 185 -7.07 -18.19 23.34
CA GLU A 185 -5.61 -18.12 23.24
C GLU A 185 -5.16 -16.68 23.41
N ASN A 186 -4.24 -16.43 24.33
CA ASN A 186 -3.64 -15.11 24.50
C ASN A 186 -2.47 -14.96 23.52
N ARG A 187 -2.42 -13.82 22.83
CA ARG A 187 -1.33 -13.44 21.92
C ARG A 187 -0.99 -11.97 22.05
N ASP A 188 0.27 -11.66 21.93
CA ASP A 188 0.74 -10.29 21.80
C ASP A 188 1.06 -10.01 20.34
N PHE A 189 0.43 -8.97 19.80
CA PHE A 189 0.60 -8.53 18.42
C PHE A 189 1.55 -7.35 18.38
N TYR A 190 2.61 -7.49 17.58
CA TYR A 190 3.57 -6.44 17.26
C TYR A 190 3.15 -5.84 15.92
N ALA A 191 2.67 -4.61 15.96
CA ALA A 191 2.18 -3.91 14.79
C ALA A 191 3.03 -2.68 14.48
N THR A 192 3.59 -2.61 13.27
CA THR A 192 4.21 -1.41 12.75
C THR A 192 3.20 -0.67 11.89
N ILE A 193 2.78 0.51 12.33
CA ILE A 193 1.90 1.41 11.59
C ILE A 193 2.78 2.39 10.85
N VAL A 194 2.53 2.55 9.56
CA VAL A 194 3.31 3.44 8.68
C VAL A 194 2.45 4.55 8.11
N ARG A 195 3.06 5.71 7.95
CA ARG A 195 2.44 6.80 7.19
C ARG A 195 2.28 6.40 5.73
N THR A 196 1.10 6.63 5.21
CA THR A 196 0.74 6.42 3.80
C THR A 196 0.04 7.67 3.26
N TYR A 197 -0.26 7.64 1.99
CA TYR A 197 -1.04 8.69 1.37
C TYR A 197 -2.51 8.62 1.80
N LYS A 198 -3.13 9.77 2.02
CA LYS A 198 -4.56 9.83 2.21
C LYS A 198 -5.28 9.48 0.93
N SER A 199 -6.33 8.70 1.07
CA SER A 199 -7.26 8.37 -0.01
C SER A 199 -8.69 8.33 0.54
N PRO A 200 -9.71 8.30 -0.30
CA PRO A 200 -11.09 8.11 0.16
C PRO A 200 -11.29 6.85 1.00
N LEU A 201 -10.51 5.78 0.72
CA LEU A 201 -10.52 4.52 1.47
C LEU A 201 -9.63 4.56 2.72
N ASN A 202 -8.67 5.48 2.78
CA ASN A 202 -7.76 5.66 3.92
C ASN A 202 -7.63 7.15 4.28
N PRO A 203 -8.67 7.74 4.85
CA PRO A 203 -8.69 9.17 5.17
C PRO A 203 -7.69 9.55 6.27
N LYS A 204 -7.29 8.61 7.12
CA LYS A 204 -6.27 8.84 8.16
C LYS A 204 -4.85 8.88 7.61
N GLY A 205 -4.59 8.31 6.42
CA GLY A 205 -3.27 8.24 5.81
C GLY A 205 -2.27 7.41 6.63
N ILE A 206 -2.73 6.33 7.26
CA ILE A 206 -1.91 5.36 7.99
C ILE A 206 -2.35 3.94 7.64
N ALA A 207 -1.42 3.00 7.65
CA ALA A 207 -1.70 1.59 7.39
C ALA A 207 -0.75 0.69 8.20
N ILE A 208 -1.10 -0.57 8.38
CA ILE A 208 -0.22 -1.57 8.98
C ILE A 208 0.82 -1.98 7.92
N GLY A 209 2.09 -1.67 8.17
CA GLY A 209 3.21 -2.11 7.34
C GLY A 209 3.70 -3.51 7.70
N ARG A 210 3.60 -3.88 8.98
CA ARG A 210 4.01 -5.19 9.49
C ARG A 210 3.12 -5.62 10.65
N LEU A 211 2.75 -6.87 10.68
CA LEU A 211 2.01 -7.49 11.79
C LEU A 211 2.59 -8.86 12.08
N VAL A 212 3.05 -9.04 13.32
CA VAL A 212 3.58 -10.30 13.84
C VAL A 212 2.88 -10.62 15.15
N SER A 213 2.60 -11.88 15.41
CA SER A 213 2.08 -12.31 16.72
C SER A 213 2.99 -13.32 17.39
N THR A 214 3.10 -13.21 18.70
CA THR A 214 3.82 -14.17 19.56
C THR A 214 2.91 -14.63 20.66
N GLN A 215 3.22 -15.80 21.23
CA GLN A 215 2.60 -16.17 22.50
C GLN A 215 3.14 -15.21 23.58
N PRO A 216 2.28 -14.75 24.52
CA PRO A 216 2.75 -13.89 25.60
C PRO A 216 3.82 -14.64 26.39
N VAL A 217 4.89 -13.95 26.72
CA VAL A 217 5.87 -14.45 27.68
C VAL A 217 5.16 -14.45 29.03
N GLU A 218 4.96 -15.63 29.63
CA GLU A 218 4.42 -15.73 31.00
C GLU A 218 5.40 -15.04 31.95
N GLU A 219 4.95 -13.94 32.54
CA GLU A 219 5.71 -13.15 33.51
C GLU A 219 5.77 -13.91 34.87
N GLY A 220 6.34 -15.10 34.87
CA GLY A 220 6.34 -15.98 36.02
C GLY A 220 7.44 -17.06 36.06
N ALA A 221 8.15 -17.27 34.98
CA ALA A 221 9.27 -18.20 34.92
C ALA A 221 10.61 -17.46 35.13
N ARG A 222 10.79 -16.79 36.25
CA ARG A 222 12.16 -16.54 36.76
C ARG A 222 12.56 -17.73 37.59
N PRO A 223 13.72 -18.39 37.30
CA PRO A 223 14.28 -19.44 38.10
C PRO A 223 14.70 -18.92 39.49
#